data_83d43c6599d66fa3d61c22543ad4ee5d
#
_entry.id   83d43c6599d66fa3d61c22543ad4ee5d
#
_cell.length_a   1.000
_cell.length_b   1.000
_cell.length_c   1.000
_cell.angle_alpha   90.00
_cell.angle_beta   90.00
_cell.angle_gamma   90.00
#
_symmetry.space_group_name_H-M   'P 1'
#
loop_
_entity.id
_entity.type
_entity.pdbx_description
1 polymer ?
#
loop_
_entity_poly.entity_id
_entity_poly.type
_entity_poly.pdbx_seq_one_letter_code
_entity_poly.pdbx_strand_id
1 'polypeptide(L)'
;MLLGIFSDVHDQLQNLQRALGVFKQRGAATLIFCGDFCSPIPARVMGAFAGEIHCVFGNGDGDRFQIARIAHHDHPNLKLHGEHAELEFEGHKFAVTHYPFYAKALASTGQYRAVFSGHTHVLSEERIGACLWLNPGEVMGWKGRPTCALYDTHTNAAEIIDLA
;
A
#
# COMPACT_ATOMS: atom_id res chain seq x y z
N MET A 1 4.02 13.75 -8.00
CA MET A 1 2.63 13.45 -7.59
C MET A 1 2.60 12.92 -6.15
N LEU A 2 1.42 12.91 -5.50
CA LEU A 2 1.26 12.37 -4.16
C LEU A 2 0.60 10.98 -4.23
N LEU A 3 1.27 9.97 -3.63
CA LEU A 3 0.78 8.59 -3.52
C LEU A 3 0.35 8.32 -2.08
N GLY A 4 -0.81 7.67 -1.88
CA GLY A 4 -1.19 7.14 -0.58
C GLY A 4 -0.67 5.71 -0.41
N ILE A 5 0.05 5.43 0.67
CA ILE A 5 0.66 4.12 0.94
C ILE A 5 0.07 3.54 2.21
N PHE A 6 -0.43 2.31 2.17
CA PHE A 6 -1.01 1.63 3.32
C PHE A 6 -0.88 0.11 3.22
N SER A 7 -1.01 -0.58 4.34
CA SER A 7 -0.82 -2.02 4.45
C SER A 7 -1.56 -2.62 5.64
N ASP A 8 -1.69 -3.94 5.66
CA ASP A 8 -2.07 -4.72 6.84
C ASP A 8 -3.41 -4.24 7.44
N VAL A 9 -4.46 -4.31 6.61
CA VAL A 9 -5.84 -3.88 6.99
C VAL A 9 -6.52 -4.91 7.88
N HIS A 10 -6.34 -6.21 7.59
CA HIS A 10 -6.89 -7.33 8.37
C HIS A 10 -8.35 -7.11 8.80
N ASP A 11 -9.23 -6.80 7.84
CA ASP A 11 -10.66 -6.55 8.05
C ASP A 11 -11.00 -5.38 9.01
N GLN A 12 -10.03 -4.50 9.36
CA GLN A 12 -10.29 -3.35 10.22
C GLN A 12 -10.87 -2.19 9.39
N LEU A 13 -12.17 -2.28 9.13
CA LEU A 13 -12.86 -1.40 8.18
C LEU A 13 -12.93 0.06 8.63
N GLN A 14 -13.00 0.32 9.94
CA GLN A 14 -13.07 1.70 10.44
C GLN A 14 -11.77 2.45 10.15
N ASN A 15 -10.63 1.85 10.44
CA ASN A 15 -9.33 2.45 10.17
C ASN A 15 -9.07 2.54 8.66
N LEU A 16 -9.50 1.54 7.87
CA LEU A 16 -9.45 1.61 6.42
C LEU A 16 -10.22 2.81 5.88
N GLN A 17 -11.45 3.04 6.36
CA GLN A 17 -12.25 4.21 5.96
C GLN A 17 -11.58 5.53 6.34
N ARG A 18 -10.94 5.60 7.52
CA ARG A 18 -10.16 6.78 7.94
C ARG A 18 -8.98 7.02 6.99
N ALA A 19 -8.20 5.98 6.66
CA ALA A 19 -7.08 6.08 5.73
C ALA A 19 -7.52 6.60 4.35
N LEU A 20 -8.59 6.01 3.78
CA LEU A 20 -9.15 6.45 2.50
C LEU A 20 -9.66 7.89 2.57
N GLY A 21 -10.26 8.29 3.70
CA GLY A 21 -10.69 9.66 3.96
C GLY A 21 -9.53 10.65 3.97
N VAL A 22 -8.44 10.31 4.65
CA VAL A 22 -7.20 11.11 4.66
C VAL A 22 -6.63 11.26 3.26
N PHE A 23 -6.47 10.17 2.50
CA PHE A 23 -5.94 10.22 1.15
C PHE A 23 -6.78 11.14 0.24
N LYS A 24 -8.11 11.02 0.32
CA LYS A 24 -9.02 11.90 -0.41
C LYS A 24 -8.85 13.37 -0.03
N GLN A 25 -8.81 13.69 1.27
CA GLN A 25 -8.64 15.06 1.77
C GLN A 25 -7.29 15.68 1.38
N ARG A 26 -6.25 14.86 1.32
CA ARG A 26 -4.89 15.28 0.96
C ARG A 26 -4.64 15.29 -0.56
N GLY A 27 -5.62 14.87 -1.37
CA GLY A 27 -5.54 14.88 -2.82
C GLY A 27 -4.67 13.76 -3.43
N ALA A 28 -4.40 12.68 -2.69
CA ALA A 28 -3.75 11.49 -3.22
C ALA A 28 -4.78 10.69 -4.05
N ALA A 29 -4.72 10.78 -5.37
CA ALA A 29 -5.64 10.10 -6.28
C ALA A 29 -5.18 8.69 -6.68
N THR A 30 -3.92 8.35 -6.44
CA THR A 30 -3.34 7.02 -6.67
C THR A 30 -2.85 6.46 -5.33
N LEU A 31 -3.30 5.24 -5.03
CA LEU A 31 -2.96 4.57 -3.79
C LEU A 31 -2.18 3.28 -4.06
N ILE A 32 -1.36 2.88 -3.11
CA ILE A 32 -0.59 1.63 -3.11
C ILE A 32 -0.92 0.87 -1.84
N PHE A 33 -1.47 -0.32 -2.01
CA PHE A 33 -1.79 -1.24 -0.93
C PHE A 33 -0.80 -2.40 -0.90
N CYS A 34 -0.05 -2.51 0.20
CA CYS A 34 1.04 -3.48 0.34
C CYS A 34 0.60 -4.85 0.87
N GLY A 35 -0.68 -5.21 0.78
CA GLY A 35 -1.18 -6.56 1.10
C GLY A 35 -1.82 -6.70 2.47
N ASP A 36 -2.37 -7.89 2.70
CA ASP A 36 -3.14 -8.30 3.87
C ASP A 36 -4.50 -7.58 3.99
N PHE A 37 -5.39 -7.82 3.00
CA PHE A 37 -6.83 -7.55 3.10
C PHE A 37 -7.46 -8.38 4.22
N CYS A 38 -7.09 -9.65 4.32
CA CYS A 38 -7.66 -10.78 5.05
C CYS A 38 -8.86 -11.42 4.33
N SER A 39 -9.99 -10.74 4.27
CA SER A 39 -11.20 -11.16 3.55
C SER A 39 -11.46 -10.30 2.30
N PRO A 40 -12.46 -10.65 1.48
CA PRO A 40 -12.89 -9.82 0.35
C PRO A 40 -13.56 -8.49 0.74
N ILE A 41 -13.93 -8.30 2.01
CA ILE A 41 -14.68 -7.11 2.43
C ILE A 41 -13.86 -5.83 2.29
N PRO A 42 -12.59 -5.74 2.71
CA PRO A 42 -11.76 -4.57 2.49
C PRO A 42 -11.64 -4.18 1.01
N ALA A 43 -11.55 -5.16 0.09
CA ALA A 43 -11.49 -4.87 -1.34
C ALA A 43 -12.75 -4.13 -1.84
N ARG A 44 -13.95 -4.48 -1.34
CA ARG A 44 -15.18 -3.73 -1.67
C ARG A 44 -15.16 -2.31 -1.12
N VAL A 45 -14.67 -2.12 0.10
CA VAL A 45 -14.54 -0.78 0.71
C VAL A 45 -13.54 0.07 -0.06
N MET A 46 -12.39 -0.51 -0.40
CA MET A 46 -11.36 0.16 -1.21
C MET A 46 -11.86 0.52 -2.60
N GLY A 47 -12.65 -0.35 -3.22
CA GLY A 47 -13.24 -0.14 -4.54
C GLY A 47 -14.16 1.08 -4.65
N ALA A 48 -14.71 1.56 -3.53
CA ALA A 48 -15.49 2.79 -3.49
C ALA A 48 -14.64 4.08 -3.53
N PHE A 49 -13.33 3.98 -3.43
CA PHE A 49 -12.41 5.11 -3.60
C PHE A 49 -12.40 5.58 -5.06
N ALA A 50 -12.42 6.91 -5.28
CA ALA A 50 -12.57 7.46 -6.64
C ALA A 50 -11.29 7.36 -7.50
N GLY A 51 -10.13 7.06 -6.91
CA GLY A 51 -8.84 6.94 -7.61
C GLY A 51 -8.43 5.48 -7.82
N GLU A 52 -7.29 5.29 -8.48
CA GLU A 52 -6.71 3.96 -8.66
C GLU A 52 -6.01 3.47 -7.39
N ILE A 53 -6.14 2.17 -7.10
CA ILE A 53 -5.42 1.51 -6.01
C ILE A 53 -4.66 0.31 -6.58
N HIS A 54 -3.34 0.39 -6.56
CA HIS A 54 -2.47 -0.73 -6.91
C HIS A 54 -2.28 -1.63 -5.71
N CYS A 55 -2.70 -2.89 -5.82
CA CYS A 55 -2.75 -3.84 -4.72
C CYS A 55 -1.83 -5.04 -4.98
N VAL A 56 -1.14 -5.49 -3.96
CA VAL A 56 -0.52 -6.81 -3.92
C VAL A 56 -1.17 -7.68 -2.85
N PHE A 57 -1.02 -8.99 -2.96
CA PHE A 57 -1.43 -9.90 -1.90
C PHE A 57 -0.38 -9.99 -0.79
N GLY A 58 -0.83 -10.25 0.43
CA GLY A 58 -0.01 -10.64 1.55
C GLY A 58 -0.26 -12.08 2.00
N ASN A 59 0.33 -12.49 3.12
CA ASN A 59 0.18 -13.83 3.66
C ASN A 59 -1.16 -14.06 4.37
N GLY A 60 -1.80 -12.99 4.85
CA GLY A 60 -3.08 -13.05 5.55
C GLY A 60 -4.29 -13.16 4.59
N ASP A 61 -4.09 -13.07 3.28
CA ASP A 61 -5.18 -13.03 2.31
C ASP A 61 -5.76 -14.43 2.06
N GLY A 62 -7.00 -14.64 2.55
CA GLY A 62 -7.71 -15.91 2.51
C GLY A 62 -8.36 -16.20 1.16
N ASP A 63 -9.46 -15.53 0.84
CA ASP A 63 -10.21 -15.77 -0.40
C ASP A 63 -9.71 -14.88 -1.55
N ARG A 64 -8.50 -15.18 -2.04
CA ARG A 64 -7.86 -14.47 -3.15
C ARG A 64 -8.66 -14.51 -4.45
N PHE A 65 -9.41 -15.60 -4.67
CA PHE A 65 -10.28 -15.72 -5.85
C PHE A 65 -11.38 -14.67 -5.83
N GLN A 66 -12.07 -14.52 -4.70
CA GLN A 66 -13.13 -13.52 -4.56
C GLN A 66 -12.58 -12.10 -4.56
N ILE A 67 -11.42 -11.84 -3.96
CA ILE A 67 -10.74 -10.54 -4.03
C ILE A 67 -10.43 -10.18 -5.50
N ALA A 68 -9.85 -11.12 -6.26
CA ALA A 68 -9.55 -10.92 -7.67
C ALA A 68 -10.81 -10.68 -8.50
N ARG A 69 -11.89 -11.41 -8.23
CA ARG A 69 -13.17 -11.18 -8.92
C ARG A 69 -13.73 -9.78 -8.66
N ILE A 70 -13.68 -9.31 -7.39
CA ILE A 70 -14.10 -7.96 -7.03
C ILE A 70 -13.29 -6.91 -7.80
N ALA A 71 -11.96 -7.07 -7.83
CA ALA A 71 -11.08 -6.15 -8.54
C ALA A 71 -11.35 -6.12 -10.05
N HIS A 72 -11.59 -7.28 -10.67
CA HIS A 72 -11.77 -7.33 -12.12
C HIS A 72 -13.17 -6.93 -12.59
N HIS A 73 -14.22 -7.28 -11.83
CA HIS A 73 -15.60 -7.10 -12.30
C HIS A 73 -16.33 -5.97 -11.59
N ASP A 74 -16.20 -5.87 -10.28
CA ASP A 74 -17.02 -4.95 -9.50
C ASP A 74 -16.35 -3.58 -9.36
N HIS A 75 -14.99 -3.55 -9.25
CA HIS A 75 -14.21 -2.36 -8.95
C HIS A 75 -12.92 -2.29 -9.78
N PRO A 76 -12.99 -1.96 -11.08
CA PRO A 76 -11.83 -1.97 -11.99
C PRO A 76 -10.76 -0.92 -11.67
N ASN A 77 -11.01 -0.02 -10.73
CA ASN A 77 -10.03 0.89 -10.16
C ASN A 77 -9.04 0.19 -9.19
N LEU A 78 -9.36 -1.02 -8.74
CA LEU A 78 -8.41 -1.88 -8.01
C LEU A 78 -7.54 -2.62 -9.02
N LYS A 79 -6.26 -2.26 -9.08
CA LYS A 79 -5.25 -2.89 -9.95
C LYS A 79 -4.53 -3.96 -9.15
N LEU A 80 -5.00 -5.19 -9.23
CA LEU A 80 -4.42 -6.32 -8.49
C LEU A 80 -3.26 -6.94 -9.27
N HIS A 81 -2.06 -6.94 -8.69
CA HIS A 81 -0.80 -7.33 -9.32
C HIS A 81 -0.28 -8.71 -8.88
N GLY A 82 -0.98 -9.40 -7.99
CA GLY A 82 -0.51 -10.68 -7.42
C GLY A 82 0.41 -10.44 -6.21
N GLU A 83 1.58 -11.09 -6.19
CA GLU A 83 2.49 -11.06 -5.03
C GLU A 83 3.42 -9.84 -5.02
N HIS A 84 3.63 -9.20 -6.17
CA HIS A 84 4.46 -7.99 -6.32
C HIS A 84 3.99 -7.13 -7.49
N ALA A 85 4.36 -5.86 -7.47
CA ALA A 85 4.14 -4.94 -8.57
C ALA A 85 5.41 -4.14 -8.88
N GLU A 86 5.62 -3.91 -10.18
CA GLU A 86 6.50 -2.85 -10.67
C GLU A 86 5.64 -1.77 -11.30
N LEU A 87 5.79 -0.55 -10.82
CA LEU A 87 4.99 0.60 -11.23
C LEU A 87 5.89 1.70 -11.75
N GLU A 88 5.36 2.51 -12.64
CA GLU A 88 6.06 3.68 -13.13
C GLU A 88 5.16 4.92 -13.02
N PHE A 89 5.63 5.94 -12.32
CA PHE A 89 4.99 7.23 -12.21
C PHE A 89 6.00 8.34 -12.46
N GLU A 90 5.64 9.30 -13.30
CA GLU A 90 6.46 10.48 -13.61
C GLU A 90 7.92 10.12 -14.01
N GLY A 91 8.08 9.01 -14.76
CA GLY A 91 9.39 8.53 -15.22
C GLY A 91 10.24 7.85 -14.15
N HIS A 92 9.70 7.58 -12.98
CA HIS A 92 10.37 6.86 -11.89
C HIS A 92 9.75 5.48 -11.67
N LYS A 93 10.60 4.49 -11.41
CA LYS A 93 10.18 3.12 -11.09
C LYS A 93 9.99 2.93 -9.60
N PHE A 94 8.95 2.20 -9.25
CA PHE A 94 8.58 1.81 -7.90
C PHE A 94 8.34 0.31 -7.85
N ALA A 95 8.66 -0.32 -6.72
CA ALA A 95 8.29 -1.72 -6.48
C ALA A 95 7.40 -1.82 -5.25
N VAL A 96 6.48 -2.77 -5.29
CA VAL A 96 5.57 -3.08 -4.18
C VAL A 96 5.61 -4.58 -3.93
N THR A 97 5.78 -4.98 -2.70
CA THR A 97 5.65 -6.36 -2.24
C THR A 97 5.18 -6.36 -0.79
N HIS A 98 4.50 -7.42 -0.36
CA HIS A 98 4.12 -7.50 1.06
C HIS A 98 5.33 -7.74 1.96
N TYR A 99 6.32 -8.51 1.50
CA TYR A 99 7.38 -9.07 2.35
C TYR A 99 8.64 -8.19 2.40
N PRO A 100 9.11 -7.80 3.61
CA PRO A 100 10.32 -6.98 3.78
C PRO A 100 11.59 -7.60 3.21
N PHE A 101 11.70 -8.93 3.22
CA PHE A 101 12.85 -9.63 2.64
C PHE A 101 13.02 -9.31 1.16
N TYR A 102 11.92 -9.40 0.38
CA TYR A 102 11.96 -9.08 -1.04
C TYR A 102 12.08 -7.57 -1.27
N ALA A 103 11.41 -6.76 -0.44
CA ALA A 103 11.51 -5.30 -0.52
C ALA A 103 12.95 -4.81 -0.36
N LYS A 104 13.70 -5.35 0.61
CA LYS A 104 15.10 -5.02 0.83
C LYS A 104 15.97 -5.42 -0.36
N ALA A 105 15.75 -6.60 -0.93
CA ALA A 105 16.46 -7.07 -2.11
C ALA A 105 16.22 -6.15 -3.32
N LEU A 106 14.93 -5.80 -3.59
CA LEU A 106 14.55 -4.88 -4.65
C LEU A 106 15.17 -3.49 -4.48
N ALA A 107 15.11 -2.93 -3.27
CA ALA A 107 15.71 -1.62 -2.96
C ALA A 107 17.23 -1.62 -3.18
N SER A 108 17.89 -2.75 -2.91
CA SER A 108 19.35 -2.88 -3.09
C SER A 108 19.79 -2.95 -4.56
N THR A 109 18.87 -3.15 -5.51
CA THR A 109 19.21 -3.20 -6.94
C THR A 109 19.58 -1.84 -7.52
N GLY A 110 19.18 -0.74 -6.86
CA GLY A 110 19.35 0.62 -7.37
C GLY A 110 18.43 0.98 -8.54
N GLN A 111 17.45 0.11 -8.89
CA GLN A 111 16.57 0.34 -10.05
C GLN A 111 15.33 1.18 -9.69
N TYR A 112 14.96 1.22 -8.40
CA TYR A 112 13.72 1.83 -7.93
C TYR A 112 13.99 3.14 -7.17
N ARG A 113 13.10 4.12 -7.38
CA ARG A 113 13.08 5.35 -6.58
C ARG A 113 12.60 5.08 -5.16
N ALA A 114 11.56 4.26 -5.04
CA ALA A 114 11.13 3.73 -3.76
C ALA A 114 10.58 2.30 -3.88
N VAL A 115 10.62 1.56 -2.76
CA VAL A 115 10.03 0.24 -2.58
C VAL A 115 9.11 0.29 -1.36
N PHE A 116 7.89 -0.22 -1.51
CA PHE A 116 6.88 -0.24 -0.46
C PHE A 116 6.60 -1.66 -0.01
N SER A 117 6.46 -1.86 1.31
CA SER A 117 6.16 -3.19 1.88
C SER A 117 5.29 -3.09 3.13
N GLY A 118 4.83 -4.23 3.64
CA GLY A 118 4.02 -4.39 4.85
C GLY A 118 4.54 -5.49 5.76
N HIS A 119 3.64 -6.40 6.19
CA HIS A 119 3.88 -7.66 6.89
C HIS A 119 4.36 -7.56 8.35
N THR A 120 5.31 -6.69 8.66
CA THR A 120 5.82 -6.58 10.04
C THR A 120 4.85 -5.88 10.98
N HIS A 121 3.90 -5.11 10.42
CA HIS A 121 3.03 -4.18 11.13
C HIS A 121 3.77 -3.03 11.82
N VAL A 122 5.04 -2.87 11.52
CA VAL A 122 5.91 -1.86 12.16
C VAL A 122 6.29 -0.81 11.12
N LEU A 123 5.96 0.42 11.42
CA LEU A 123 6.42 1.57 10.64
C LEU A 123 7.94 1.56 10.55
N SER A 124 8.46 1.61 9.33
CA SER A 124 9.89 1.76 9.10
C SER A 124 10.17 2.51 7.81
N GLU A 125 11.20 3.36 7.86
CA GLU A 125 11.73 4.09 6.71
C GLU A 125 13.25 3.90 6.69
N GLU A 126 13.78 3.39 5.57
CA GLU A 126 15.21 3.15 5.39
C GLU A 126 15.63 3.64 4.01
N ARG A 127 16.84 4.20 3.90
CA ARG A 127 17.47 4.54 2.63
C ARG A 127 18.52 3.50 2.29
N ILE A 128 18.36 2.88 1.10
CA ILE A 128 19.34 1.96 0.54
C ILE A 128 19.87 2.58 -0.76
N GLY A 129 21.04 3.23 -0.68
CA GLY A 129 21.50 4.12 -1.74
C GLY A 129 20.52 5.30 -1.95
N ALA A 130 20.05 5.49 -3.18
CA ALA A 130 19.05 6.52 -3.50
C ALA A 130 17.61 6.04 -3.32
N CYS A 131 17.39 4.75 -3.12
CA CYS A 131 16.06 4.16 -2.97
C CYS A 131 15.51 4.36 -1.55
N LEU A 132 14.26 4.82 -1.45
CA LEU A 132 13.53 4.81 -0.19
C LEU A 132 12.82 3.45 -0.02
N TRP A 133 13.08 2.73 1.04
CA TRP A 133 12.26 1.58 1.44
C TRP A 133 11.36 1.98 2.61
N LEU A 134 10.05 1.92 2.36
CA LEU A 134 9.02 2.35 3.31
C LEU A 134 8.07 1.18 3.63
N ASN A 135 7.89 0.93 4.91
CA ASN A 135 6.74 0.22 5.45
C ASN A 135 5.86 1.24 6.18
N PRO A 136 4.61 1.47 5.74
CA PRO A 136 3.75 2.51 6.32
C PRO A 136 3.19 2.15 7.71
N GLY A 137 3.56 0.99 8.24
CA GLY A 137 2.94 0.38 9.44
C GLY A 137 1.66 -0.36 9.08
N GLU A 138 0.77 -0.52 10.03
CA GLU A 138 -0.50 -1.25 9.89
C GLU A 138 -1.71 -0.32 9.97
N VAL A 139 -2.68 -0.53 9.09
CA VAL A 139 -4.01 0.08 9.23
C VAL A 139 -4.81 -0.60 10.34
N MET A 140 -4.51 -1.88 10.60
CA MET A 140 -5.19 -2.69 11.61
C MET A 140 -5.13 -2.09 13.03
N GLY A 141 -3.98 -1.59 13.46
CA GLY A 141 -3.80 -1.00 14.79
C GLY A 141 -3.77 -2.03 15.93
N TRP A 142 -3.19 -3.21 15.67
CA TRP A 142 -3.10 -4.27 16.67
C TRP A 142 -1.74 -4.32 17.39
N LYS A 143 -0.66 -4.20 16.64
CA LYS A 143 0.69 -4.19 17.24
C LYS A 143 1.13 -2.80 17.68
N GLY A 144 0.49 -1.78 17.14
CA GLY A 144 0.80 -0.39 17.44
C GLY A 144 -0.34 0.55 17.09
N ARG A 145 -0.02 1.82 16.87
CA ARG A 145 -1.00 2.79 16.36
C ARG A 145 -1.28 2.52 14.89
N PRO A 146 -2.55 2.63 14.46
CA PRO A 146 -2.87 2.49 13.04
C PRO A 146 -2.27 3.67 12.26
N THR A 147 -1.55 3.37 11.19
CA THR A 147 -0.87 4.36 10.36
C THR A 147 -1.06 4.11 8.88
N CYS A 148 -0.88 5.15 8.10
CA CYS A 148 -0.66 5.12 6.66
C CYS A 148 0.39 6.18 6.29
N ALA A 149 0.76 6.29 5.02
CA ALA A 149 1.74 7.28 4.59
C ALA A 149 1.28 8.02 3.33
N LEU A 150 1.76 9.24 3.18
CA LEU A 150 1.72 10.00 1.93
C LEU A 150 3.14 10.11 1.40
N TYR A 151 3.36 9.62 0.20
CA TYR A 151 4.67 9.67 -0.45
C TYR A 151 4.66 10.66 -1.62
N ASP A 152 5.60 11.60 -1.61
CA ASP A 152 5.78 12.55 -2.71
C ASP A 152 6.85 12.08 -3.68
N THR A 153 6.45 11.81 -4.92
CA THR A 153 7.34 11.34 -6.00
C THR A 153 8.41 12.36 -6.38
N HIS A 154 8.19 13.67 -6.21
CA HIS A 154 9.16 14.69 -6.53
C HIS A 154 10.29 14.77 -5.51
N THR A 155 9.93 14.80 -4.23
CA THR A 155 10.89 14.94 -3.12
C THR A 155 11.51 13.61 -2.71
N ASN A 156 10.92 12.47 -3.11
CA ASN A 156 11.27 11.12 -2.64
C ASN A 156 11.21 11.02 -1.11
N ALA A 157 10.16 11.56 -0.50
CA ALA A 157 9.96 11.59 0.94
C ALA A 157 8.55 11.14 1.30
N ALA A 158 8.39 10.61 2.51
CA ALA A 158 7.12 10.19 3.04
C ALA A 158 6.71 11.01 4.27
N GLU A 159 5.42 11.28 4.40
CA GLU A 159 4.77 11.79 5.61
C GLU A 159 3.93 10.67 6.21
N ILE A 160 4.18 10.35 7.46
CA ILE A 160 3.43 9.32 8.18
C ILE A 160 2.20 9.94 8.84
N ILE A 161 1.06 9.32 8.63
CA ILE A 161 -0.23 9.77 9.18
C ILE A 161 -0.71 8.78 10.22
N ASP A 162 -0.97 9.27 11.42
CA ASP A 162 -1.65 8.53 12.50
C ASP A 162 -3.16 8.53 12.22
N LEU A 163 -3.78 7.36 12.30
CA LEU A 163 -5.21 7.14 12.05
C LEU A 163 -6.03 7.03 13.35
N ALA A 164 -5.41 7.15 14.52
CA ALA A 164 -6.08 7.05 15.82
C ALA A 164 -7.03 8.24 16.09
#